data_cd3e9dc4e1af76607987caac26420bc5
#
_entry.id   cd3e9dc4e1af76607987caac26420bc5
#
_cell.length_a   1.000
_cell.length_b   1.000
_cell.length_c   1.000
_cell.angle_alpha   90.00
_cell.angle_beta   90.00
_cell.angle_gamma   90.00
#
_symmetry.space_group_name_H-M   'P 1'
#
loop_
_entity.id
_entity.type
_entity.pdbx_description
1 polymer ?
#
loop_
_entity_poly.entity_id
_entity_poly.type
_entity_poly.pdbx_seq_one_letter_code
_entity_poly.pdbx_strand_id
1 'polypeptide(L)'
;KKVKQLQNKLASIPQAKTLVMKDKAMPRETFVFNRGDFTDPSKQVEAGTPLVLGGKTNGPANRLMLAQWLVSQDNPLTARVFVNRVWFEIFGQGIVTTLEDFGVKGERPTHPELLDSLAVGFMEDGWSLKKLVRRIVSSRTYRQSSTVPSEKRLQDVQNKWLARGPRFRLDAEGIRDNALAIAGLLSAAKGGP
;
A
#
# COMPACT_ATOMS: atom_id res chain seq x y z
N LYS A 1 52.18 -7.53 1.12
CA LYS A 1 51.82 -8.08 -0.22
C LYS A 1 50.32 -8.46 -0.26
N LYS A 2 49.77 -9.18 0.72
CA LYS A 2 48.37 -9.65 0.75
C LYS A 2 47.33 -8.53 0.78
N VAL A 3 47.58 -7.44 1.53
CA VAL A 3 46.68 -6.26 1.58
C VAL A 3 46.55 -5.57 0.22
N LYS A 4 47.67 -5.39 -0.48
CA LYS A 4 47.72 -4.79 -1.81
C LYS A 4 46.98 -5.64 -2.88
N GLN A 5 47.08 -6.97 -2.75
CA GLN A 5 46.32 -7.87 -3.63
C GLN A 5 44.80 -7.83 -3.37
N LEU A 6 44.37 -7.70 -2.11
CA LEU A 6 42.98 -7.56 -1.75
C LEU A 6 42.41 -6.21 -2.22
N GLN A 7 43.20 -5.14 -2.08
CA GLN A 7 42.81 -3.82 -2.58
C GLN A 7 42.66 -3.82 -4.12
N ASN A 8 43.56 -4.47 -4.85
CA ASN A 8 43.46 -4.62 -6.29
C ASN A 8 42.25 -5.48 -6.71
N LYS A 9 41.95 -6.55 -5.99
CA LYS A 9 40.74 -7.34 -6.20
C LYS A 9 39.48 -6.53 -5.93
N LEU A 10 39.44 -5.72 -4.86
CA LEU A 10 38.30 -4.86 -4.56
C LEU A 10 38.09 -3.80 -5.67
N ALA A 11 39.17 -3.21 -6.17
CA ALA A 11 39.12 -2.23 -7.26
C ALA A 11 38.71 -2.85 -8.62
N SER A 12 38.94 -4.15 -8.81
CA SER A 12 38.54 -4.87 -10.04
C SER A 12 37.09 -5.35 -10.05
N ILE A 13 36.39 -5.24 -8.93
CA ILE A 13 34.94 -5.58 -8.87
C ILE A 13 34.16 -4.45 -9.56
N PRO A 14 33.45 -4.74 -10.68
CA PRO A 14 32.65 -3.71 -11.34
C PRO A 14 31.56 -3.22 -10.39
N GLN A 15 31.63 -1.93 -10.05
CA GLN A 15 30.56 -1.32 -9.27
C GLN A 15 29.31 -1.22 -10.15
N ALA A 16 28.25 -1.90 -9.74
CA ALA A 16 26.95 -1.76 -10.37
C ALA A 16 26.49 -0.30 -10.23
N LYS A 17 26.38 0.40 -11.37
CA LYS A 17 25.83 1.76 -11.41
C LYS A 17 24.36 1.69 -11.73
N THR A 18 23.55 2.40 -10.97
CA THR A 18 22.14 2.58 -11.26
C THR A 18 21.79 4.06 -11.30
N LEU A 19 20.74 4.38 -12.05
CA LEU A 19 20.20 5.73 -12.05
C LEU A 19 19.43 5.97 -10.77
N VAL A 20 19.77 7.05 -10.08
CA VAL A 20 19.05 7.50 -8.87
C VAL A 20 18.48 8.89 -9.10
N MET A 21 17.28 9.12 -8.56
CA MET A 21 16.70 10.46 -8.56
C MET A 21 17.43 11.33 -7.53
N LYS A 22 17.90 12.51 -7.97
CA LYS A 22 18.52 13.50 -7.11
C LYS A 22 17.80 14.84 -7.30
N ASP A 23 17.55 15.54 -6.20
CA ASP A 23 16.96 16.87 -6.25
C ASP A 23 17.95 17.85 -6.88
N LYS A 24 17.44 18.76 -7.71
CA LYS A 24 18.24 19.86 -8.27
C LYS A 24 18.52 20.87 -7.17
N ALA A 25 19.67 21.53 -7.24
CA ALA A 25 20.03 22.61 -6.30
C ALA A 25 19.01 23.76 -6.36
N MET A 26 18.50 24.06 -7.55
CA MET A 26 17.40 25.01 -7.76
C MET A 26 16.17 24.24 -8.28
N PRO A 27 15.04 24.32 -7.59
CA PRO A 27 13.79 23.74 -8.07
C PRO A 27 13.40 24.35 -9.42
N ARG A 28 12.75 23.54 -10.27
CA ARG A 28 12.18 24.05 -11.52
C ARG A 28 10.92 24.88 -11.18
N GLU A 29 10.80 26.03 -11.81
CA GLU A 29 9.55 26.78 -11.79
C GLU A 29 8.40 25.93 -12.34
N THR A 30 7.30 25.93 -11.65
CA THR A 30 6.12 25.13 -11.98
C THR A 30 4.90 26.03 -12.03
N PHE A 31 4.06 25.82 -13.03
CA PHE A 31 2.88 26.63 -13.30
C PHE A 31 1.64 25.74 -13.41
N VAL A 32 0.50 26.29 -13.07
CA VAL A 32 -0.79 25.73 -13.47
C VAL A 32 -0.96 26.00 -14.96
N PHE A 33 -1.37 25.00 -15.71
CA PHE A 33 -1.60 25.14 -17.15
C PHE A 33 -3.10 25.34 -17.41
N ASN A 34 -3.41 26.33 -18.25
CA ASN A 34 -4.78 26.58 -18.68
C ASN A 34 -5.31 25.36 -19.46
N ARG A 35 -6.38 24.74 -18.96
CA ARG A 35 -6.97 23.52 -19.53
C ARG A 35 -5.98 22.37 -19.76
N GLY A 36 -4.84 22.36 -19.03
CA GLY A 36 -3.80 21.36 -19.20
C GLY A 36 -2.84 21.61 -20.38
N ASP A 37 -2.96 22.72 -21.07
CA ASP A 37 -2.09 23.10 -22.20
C ASP A 37 -0.72 23.57 -21.66
N PHE A 38 0.34 22.80 -21.90
CA PHE A 38 1.68 23.11 -21.44
C PHE A 38 2.29 24.34 -22.12
N THR A 39 1.72 24.81 -23.23
CA THR A 39 2.15 26.01 -23.94
C THR A 39 1.49 27.29 -23.40
N ASP A 40 0.44 27.14 -22.57
CA ASP A 40 -0.28 28.25 -21.95
C ASP A 40 -0.17 28.18 -20.39
N PRO A 41 1.00 28.56 -19.82
CA PRO A 41 1.20 28.60 -18.38
C PRO A 41 0.43 29.77 -17.76
N SER A 42 -0.24 29.50 -16.65
CA SER A 42 -1.00 30.47 -15.87
C SER A 42 -0.22 30.84 -14.58
N LYS A 43 -0.83 30.62 -13.43
CA LYS A 43 -0.28 30.98 -12.12
C LYS A 43 0.91 30.08 -11.74
N GLN A 44 2.01 30.68 -11.32
CA GLN A 44 3.13 29.95 -10.71
C GLN A 44 2.69 29.34 -9.39
N VAL A 45 3.14 28.11 -9.13
CA VAL A 45 2.85 27.36 -7.91
C VAL A 45 4.14 26.81 -7.31
N GLU A 46 4.14 26.72 -5.99
CA GLU A 46 5.20 26.10 -5.22
C GLU A 46 4.87 24.64 -4.90
N ALA A 47 5.90 23.83 -4.70
CA ALA A 47 5.73 22.47 -4.24
C ALA A 47 5.17 22.44 -2.81
N GLY A 48 4.23 21.55 -2.55
CA GLY A 48 3.60 21.44 -1.23
C GLY A 48 2.78 20.17 -1.12
N THR A 49 2.22 19.95 0.05
CA THR A 49 1.27 18.86 0.30
C THR A 49 -0.14 19.41 0.39
N PRO A 50 -1.20 18.61 0.08
CA PRO A 50 -2.57 19.07 0.12
C PRO A 50 -2.99 19.52 1.53
N LEU A 51 -3.32 20.79 1.69
CA LEU A 51 -3.71 21.37 2.99
C LEU A 51 -4.95 20.70 3.59
N VAL A 52 -5.90 20.32 2.74
CA VAL A 52 -7.13 19.62 3.15
C VAL A 52 -6.86 18.25 3.81
N LEU A 53 -5.69 17.68 3.57
CA LEU A 53 -5.27 16.41 4.16
C LEU A 53 -4.25 16.60 5.31
N GLY A 54 -4.26 17.74 5.98
CA GLY A 54 -3.32 18.04 7.06
C GLY A 54 -1.90 18.32 6.59
N GLY A 55 -1.73 18.68 5.31
CA GLY A 55 -0.42 19.04 4.76
C GLY A 55 0.17 20.25 5.47
N LYS A 56 1.47 20.17 5.79
CA LYS A 56 2.23 21.27 6.36
C LYS A 56 3.23 21.78 5.34
N THR A 57 3.33 23.08 5.19
CA THR A 57 4.28 23.75 4.29
C THR A 57 5.57 24.17 5.01
N ASN A 58 5.82 23.65 6.22
CA ASN A 58 6.96 24.02 7.02
C ASN A 58 8.21 23.26 6.59
N GLY A 59 9.11 23.91 5.91
CA GLY A 59 10.40 23.37 5.48
C GLY A 59 10.59 23.33 3.96
N PRO A 60 11.76 22.86 3.48
CA PRO A 60 12.02 22.79 2.06
C PRO A 60 11.11 21.75 1.39
N ALA A 61 10.30 22.20 0.44
CA ALA A 61 9.38 21.35 -0.32
C ALA A 61 10.14 20.43 -1.28
N ASN A 62 10.60 19.29 -0.77
CA ASN A 62 11.35 18.28 -1.51
C ASN A 62 10.70 16.90 -1.40
N ARG A 63 11.25 15.93 -2.10
CA ARG A 63 10.72 14.55 -2.09
C ARG A 63 10.77 13.88 -0.73
N LEU A 64 11.76 14.21 0.10
CA LEU A 64 11.87 13.68 1.45
C LEU A 64 10.73 14.19 2.34
N MET A 65 10.42 15.49 2.26
CA MET A 65 9.28 16.07 2.98
C MET A 65 7.95 15.41 2.55
N LEU A 66 7.75 15.21 1.25
CA LEU A 66 6.57 14.50 0.75
C LEU A 66 6.51 13.06 1.29
N ALA A 67 7.63 12.32 1.26
CA ALA A 67 7.67 10.96 1.78
C ALA A 67 7.37 10.90 3.29
N GLN A 68 7.94 11.82 4.07
CA GLN A 68 7.66 11.93 5.50
C GLN A 68 6.20 12.25 5.79
N TRP A 69 5.60 13.15 5.01
CA TRP A 69 4.17 13.46 5.16
C TRP A 69 3.28 12.26 4.79
N LEU A 70 3.61 11.53 3.71
CA LEU A 70 2.83 10.35 3.31
C LEU A 70 2.75 9.28 4.40
N VAL A 71 3.81 9.12 5.19
CA VAL A 71 3.85 8.13 6.29
C VAL A 71 3.65 8.74 7.67
N SER A 72 3.28 10.02 7.74
CA SER A 72 3.00 10.67 9.02
C SER A 72 1.70 10.16 9.64
N GLN A 73 1.60 10.24 10.96
CA GLN A 73 0.36 9.91 11.68
C GLN A 73 -0.78 10.89 11.35
N ASP A 74 -0.44 12.11 10.94
CA ASP A 74 -1.40 13.14 10.55
C ASP A 74 -2.00 12.90 9.15
N ASN A 75 -1.41 12.02 8.33
CA ASN A 75 -1.95 11.70 7.01
C ASN A 75 -3.16 10.77 7.14
N PRO A 76 -4.37 11.23 6.78
CA PRO A 76 -5.60 10.46 7.02
C PRO A 76 -5.79 9.29 6.04
N LEU A 77 -5.05 9.23 4.94
CA LEU A 77 -5.37 8.33 3.83
C LEU A 77 -4.40 7.15 3.68
N THR A 78 -3.10 7.38 3.76
CA THR A 78 -2.10 6.36 3.36
C THR A 78 -2.30 5.02 4.08
N ALA A 79 -2.42 5.06 5.40
CA ALA A 79 -2.60 3.84 6.19
C ALA A 79 -3.96 3.17 5.90
N ARG A 80 -5.05 3.96 5.80
CA ARG A 80 -6.40 3.44 5.49
C ARG A 80 -6.46 2.77 4.13
N VAL A 81 -5.92 3.42 3.09
CA VAL A 81 -5.88 2.88 1.73
C VAL A 81 -5.08 1.58 1.68
N PHE A 82 -3.91 1.55 2.31
CA PHE A 82 -3.08 0.36 2.34
C PHE A 82 -3.76 -0.80 3.08
N VAL A 83 -4.30 -0.55 4.26
CA VAL A 83 -5.05 -1.55 5.05
C VAL A 83 -6.25 -2.09 4.28
N ASN A 84 -7.00 -1.21 3.60
CA ASN A 84 -8.15 -1.63 2.80
C ASN A 84 -7.76 -2.54 1.63
N ARG A 85 -6.62 -2.29 0.99
CA ARG A 85 -6.09 -3.17 -0.07
C ARG A 85 -5.67 -4.52 0.48
N VAL A 86 -4.96 -4.56 1.61
CA VAL A 86 -4.61 -5.83 2.28
C VAL A 86 -5.87 -6.59 2.71
N TRP A 87 -6.88 -5.88 3.21
CA TRP A 87 -8.18 -6.47 3.55
C TRP A 87 -8.85 -7.08 2.32
N PHE A 88 -8.86 -6.36 1.20
CA PHE A 88 -9.42 -6.86 -0.07
C PHE A 88 -8.73 -8.15 -0.52
N GLU A 89 -7.41 -8.22 -0.49
CA GLU A 89 -6.66 -9.45 -0.85
C GLU A 89 -7.05 -10.66 0.01
N ILE A 90 -7.40 -10.42 1.28
CA ILE A 90 -7.75 -11.50 2.23
C ILE A 90 -9.22 -11.88 2.18
N PHE A 91 -10.12 -10.92 1.97
CA PHE A 91 -11.57 -11.12 2.02
C PHE A 91 -12.25 -11.11 0.65
N GLY A 92 -11.56 -10.72 -0.41
CA GLY A 92 -12.09 -10.57 -1.77
C GLY A 92 -12.95 -9.32 -1.95
N GLN A 93 -13.15 -8.53 -0.89
CA GLN A 93 -13.85 -7.24 -0.92
C GLN A 93 -13.26 -6.30 0.12
N GLY A 94 -13.08 -5.02 -0.25
CA GLY A 94 -12.58 -3.99 0.66
C GLY A 94 -13.64 -3.56 1.69
N ILE A 95 -13.20 -3.03 2.81
CA ILE A 95 -14.06 -2.31 3.76
C ILE A 95 -14.65 -1.07 3.07
N VAL A 96 -13.84 -0.40 2.24
CA VAL A 96 -14.25 0.53 1.20
C VAL A 96 -14.23 -0.21 -0.12
N THR A 97 -15.38 -0.35 -0.77
CA THR A 97 -15.51 -1.19 -1.98
C THR A 97 -14.84 -0.56 -3.20
N THR A 98 -14.79 0.76 -3.26
CA THR A 98 -14.09 1.52 -4.30
C THR A 98 -12.61 1.63 -3.97
N LEU A 99 -11.82 0.61 -4.30
CA LEU A 99 -10.38 0.55 -3.96
C LEU A 99 -9.56 1.70 -4.56
N GLU A 100 -10.01 2.22 -5.70
CA GLU A 100 -9.36 3.28 -6.47
C GLU A 100 -9.78 4.69 -6.01
N ASP A 101 -10.85 4.80 -5.23
CA ASP A 101 -11.41 6.09 -4.82
C ASP A 101 -11.82 6.09 -3.34
N PHE A 102 -11.02 6.78 -2.55
CA PHE A 102 -11.29 7.11 -1.14
C PHE A 102 -11.77 8.56 -0.98
N GLY A 103 -12.09 9.22 -2.09
CA GLY A 103 -12.55 10.59 -2.13
C GLY A 103 -14.06 10.72 -2.01
N VAL A 104 -14.57 11.90 -2.36
CA VAL A 104 -15.98 12.29 -2.24
C VAL A 104 -16.90 11.42 -3.12
N LYS A 105 -16.40 10.89 -4.22
CA LYS A 105 -17.15 10.03 -5.15
C LYS A 105 -17.07 8.56 -4.80
N GLY A 106 -16.14 8.17 -3.90
CA GLY A 106 -15.99 6.80 -3.43
C GLY A 106 -17.09 6.37 -2.48
N GLU A 107 -17.22 5.07 -2.32
CA GLU A 107 -18.13 4.47 -1.34
C GLU A 107 -17.64 4.75 0.10
N ARG A 108 -18.58 4.88 1.01
CA ARG A 108 -18.26 4.97 2.44
C ARG A 108 -17.81 3.61 2.97
N PRO A 109 -16.88 3.56 3.93
CA PRO A 109 -16.50 2.30 4.56
C PRO A 109 -17.71 1.63 5.21
N THR A 110 -17.86 0.32 5.01
CA THR A 110 -18.92 -0.48 5.66
C THR A 110 -18.72 -0.55 7.18
N HIS A 111 -17.47 -0.53 7.62
CA HIS A 111 -17.05 -0.61 9.02
C HIS A 111 -15.95 0.45 9.28
N PRO A 112 -16.32 1.73 9.48
CA PRO A 112 -15.35 2.82 9.62
C PRO A 112 -14.42 2.63 10.82
N GLU A 113 -14.95 2.25 11.96
CA GLU A 113 -14.17 2.03 13.20
C GLU A 113 -13.16 0.88 13.04
N LEU A 114 -13.53 -0.17 12.32
CA LEU A 114 -12.61 -1.27 12.02
C LEU A 114 -11.47 -0.80 11.13
N LEU A 115 -11.78 -0.04 10.07
CA LEU A 115 -10.77 0.51 9.17
C LEU A 115 -9.80 1.41 9.92
N ASP A 116 -10.31 2.28 10.79
CA ASP A 116 -9.51 3.21 11.58
C ASP A 116 -8.63 2.47 12.60
N SER A 117 -9.19 1.51 13.31
CA SER A 117 -8.45 0.68 14.28
C SER A 117 -7.31 -0.10 13.61
N LEU A 118 -7.56 -0.67 12.43
CA LEU A 118 -6.53 -1.38 11.68
C LEU A 118 -5.46 -0.41 11.14
N ALA A 119 -5.84 0.77 10.67
CA ALA A 119 -4.92 1.77 10.15
C ALA A 119 -4.00 2.33 11.25
N VAL A 120 -4.57 2.70 12.41
CA VAL A 120 -3.78 3.17 13.56
C VAL A 120 -2.83 2.07 14.04
N GLY A 121 -3.34 0.87 14.26
CA GLY A 121 -2.50 -0.23 14.70
C GLY A 121 -1.41 -0.64 13.69
N PHE A 122 -1.64 -0.43 12.39
CA PHE A 122 -0.62 -0.65 11.37
C PHE A 122 0.52 0.36 11.46
N MET A 123 0.20 1.64 11.69
CA MET A 123 1.20 2.69 11.92
C MET A 123 1.98 2.46 13.22
N GLU A 124 1.29 2.14 14.33
CA GLU A 124 1.91 1.83 15.64
C GLU A 124 2.82 0.60 15.60
N ASP A 125 2.47 -0.41 14.80
CA ASP A 125 3.29 -1.59 14.55
C ASP A 125 4.51 -1.32 13.64
N GLY A 126 4.80 -0.07 13.32
CA GLY A 126 5.90 0.35 12.45
C GLY A 126 5.70 -0.04 10.99
N TRP A 127 4.47 0.06 10.49
CA TRP A 127 4.11 -0.26 9.10
C TRP A 127 4.42 -1.72 8.72
N SER A 128 4.28 -2.63 9.66
CA SER A 128 4.60 -4.05 9.48
C SER A 128 3.45 -4.80 8.82
N LEU A 129 3.55 -5.07 7.52
CA LEU A 129 2.60 -5.90 6.78
C LEU A 129 2.39 -7.26 7.44
N LYS A 130 3.46 -7.89 7.94
CA LYS A 130 3.39 -9.21 8.59
C LYS A 130 2.53 -9.19 9.86
N LYS A 131 2.63 -8.12 10.67
CA LYS A 131 1.79 -7.96 11.86
C LYS A 131 0.34 -7.67 11.48
N LEU A 132 0.10 -6.83 10.47
CA LEU A 132 -1.24 -6.53 9.95
C LEU A 132 -1.94 -7.81 9.48
N VAL A 133 -1.30 -8.59 8.60
CA VAL A 133 -1.85 -9.86 8.11
C VAL A 133 -2.14 -10.81 9.27
N ARG A 134 -1.21 -10.98 10.22
CA ARG A 134 -1.41 -11.81 11.40
C ARG A 134 -2.64 -11.36 12.20
N ARG A 135 -2.81 -10.06 12.43
CA ARG A 135 -3.96 -9.48 13.15
C ARG A 135 -5.28 -9.85 12.46
N ILE A 136 -5.33 -9.71 11.14
CA ILE A 136 -6.52 -10.01 10.33
C ILE A 136 -6.84 -11.51 10.36
N VAL A 137 -5.88 -12.37 10.02
CA VAL A 137 -6.14 -13.82 9.89
C VAL A 137 -6.36 -14.53 11.24
N SER A 138 -5.90 -13.92 12.34
CA SER A 138 -6.19 -14.42 13.69
C SER A 138 -7.56 -13.99 14.21
N SER A 139 -8.26 -13.09 13.53
CA SER A 139 -9.57 -12.58 13.96
C SER A 139 -10.65 -13.65 13.88
N ARG A 140 -11.72 -13.49 14.70
CA ARG A 140 -12.91 -14.34 14.60
C ARG A 140 -13.59 -14.19 13.24
N THR A 141 -13.59 -12.98 12.69
CA THR A 141 -14.17 -12.67 11.38
C THR A 141 -13.53 -13.49 10.27
N TYR A 142 -12.22 -13.63 10.25
CA TYR A 142 -11.55 -14.46 9.25
C TYR A 142 -11.77 -15.96 9.45
N ARG A 143 -11.78 -16.41 10.70
CA ARG A 143 -11.88 -17.85 11.07
C ARG A 143 -13.32 -18.39 11.13
N GLN A 144 -14.33 -17.56 10.88
CA GLN A 144 -15.72 -18.02 10.84
C GLN A 144 -16.01 -18.90 9.61
N SER A 145 -17.05 -19.73 9.70
CA SER A 145 -17.49 -20.57 8.59
C SER A 145 -17.90 -19.74 7.37
N SER A 146 -17.54 -20.19 6.18
CA SER A 146 -18.06 -19.64 4.93
C SER A 146 -19.44 -20.21 4.55
N THR A 147 -19.90 -21.26 5.26
CA THR A 147 -21.19 -21.89 5.05
C THR A 147 -22.21 -21.27 5.98
N VAL A 148 -23.25 -20.67 5.41
CA VAL A 148 -24.39 -20.07 6.11
C VAL A 148 -25.68 -20.49 5.44
N PRO A 149 -26.84 -20.48 6.15
CA PRO A 149 -28.16 -20.75 5.56
C PRO A 149 -28.41 -19.84 4.34
N SER A 150 -29.14 -20.36 3.35
CA SER A 150 -29.46 -19.64 2.11
C SER A 150 -30.15 -18.30 2.35
N GLU A 151 -31.04 -18.23 3.32
CA GLU A 151 -31.74 -17.01 3.70
C GLU A 151 -30.80 -15.87 4.13
N LYS A 152 -29.82 -16.19 5.01
CA LYS A 152 -28.80 -15.23 5.43
C LYS A 152 -27.88 -14.79 4.27
N ARG A 153 -27.61 -15.72 3.36
CA ARG A 153 -26.83 -15.42 2.16
C ARG A 153 -27.56 -14.44 1.24
N LEU A 154 -28.88 -14.58 1.08
CA LEU A 154 -29.71 -13.69 0.27
C LEU A 154 -29.81 -12.28 0.87
N GLN A 155 -29.78 -12.15 2.20
CA GLN A 155 -29.83 -10.85 2.87
C GLN A 155 -28.54 -10.03 2.67
N ASP A 156 -27.38 -10.70 2.55
CA ASP A 156 -26.09 -10.05 2.34
C ASP A 156 -25.27 -10.84 1.30
N VAL A 157 -25.68 -10.70 0.04
CA VAL A 157 -25.06 -11.41 -1.09
C VAL A 157 -23.56 -11.14 -1.17
N GLN A 158 -23.16 -9.89 -0.99
CA GLN A 158 -21.79 -9.44 -1.10
C GLN A 158 -20.97 -9.61 0.20
N ASN A 159 -21.59 -10.13 1.27
CA ASN A 159 -20.94 -10.25 2.58
C ASN A 159 -20.40 -8.94 3.13
N LYS A 160 -21.10 -7.84 2.88
CA LYS A 160 -20.72 -6.50 3.36
C LYS A 160 -20.65 -6.41 4.88
N TRP A 161 -21.52 -7.18 5.57
CA TRP A 161 -21.60 -7.20 7.02
C TRP A 161 -20.70 -8.25 7.67
N LEU A 162 -19.86 -8.92 6.88
CA LEU A 162 -18.89 -9.90 7.37
C LEU A 162 -19.54 -11.02 8.21
N ALA A 163 -20.76 -11.41 7.84
CA ALA A 163 -21.53 -12.43 8.55
C ALA A 163 -21.05 -13.87 8.29
N ARG A 164 -20.15 -14.06 7.36
CA ARG A 164 -19.54 -15.35 6.99
C ARG A 164 -18.08 -15.18 6.59
N GLY A 165 -17.32 -16.26 6.60
CA GLY A 165 -15.94 -16.30 6.06
C GLY A 165 -15.92 -15.98 4.57
N PRO A 166 -14.80 -15.45 4.05
CA PRO A 166 -14.66 -15.14 2.64
C PRO A 166 -14.75 -16.42 1.79
N ARG A 167 -15.30 -16.28 0.59
CA ARG A 167 -15.38 -17.37 -0.39
C ARG A 167 -15.21 -16.82 -1.79
N PHE A 168 -13.97 -16.79 -2.25
CA PHE A 168 -13.60 -16.38 -3.59
C PHE A 168 -12.59 -17.37 -4.16
N ARG A 169 -12.45 -17.36 -5.46
CA ARG A 169 -11.48 -18.22 -6.16
C ARG A 169 -10.12 -17.54 -6.13
N LEU A 170 -9.10 -18.30 -5.76
CA LEU A 170 -7.71 -17.87 -5.91
C LEU A 170 -7.34 -17.78 -7.39
N ASP A 171 -6.36 -16.94 -7.71
CA ASP A 171 -5.70 -16.92 -9.00
C ASP A 171 -4.93 -18.23 -9.28
N ALA A 172 -4.49 -18.41 -10.50
CA ALA A 172 -3.80 -19.65 -10.91
C ALA A 172 -2.46 -19.82 -10.17
N GLU A 173 -1.76 -18.74 -9.96
CA GLU A 173 -0.49 -18.68 -9.24
C GLU A 173 -0.68 -19.07 -7.77
N GLY A 174 -1.70 -18.51 -7.11
CA GLY A 174 -2.03 -18.83 -5.73
C GLY A 174 -2.45 -20.28 -5.55
N ILE A 175 -3.21 -20.87 -6.49
CA ILE A 175 -3.57 -22.29 -6.46
C ILE A 175 -2.32 -23.16 -6.59
N ARG A 176 -1.44 -22.86 -7.56
CA ARG A 176 -0.18 -23.56 -7.78
C ARG A 176 0.73 -23.50 -6.54
N ASP A 177 0.93 -22.31 -6.00
CA ASP A 177 1.83 -22.10 -4.86
C ASP A 177 1.30 -22.77 -3.59
N ASN A 178 -0.03 -22.78 -3.38
CA ASN A 178 -0.64 -23.57 -2.31
C ASN A 178 -0.37 -25.06 -2.47
N ALA A 179 -0.53 -25.63 -3.67
CA ALA A 179 -0.25 -27.03 -3.91
C ALA A 179 1.22 -27.38 -3.65
N LEU A 180 2.14 -26.54 -4.13
CA LEU A 180 3.58 -26.70 -3.89
C LEU A 180 3.94 -26.55 -2.42
N ALA A 181 3.32 -25.61 -1.70
CA ALA A 181 3.56 -25.42 -0.26
C ALA A 181 3.11 -26.63 0.55
N ILE A 182 1.92 -27.18 0.27
CA ILE A 182 1.39 -28.38 0.93
C ILE A 182 2.28 -29.58 0.65
N ALA A 183 2.79 -29.72 -0.58
CA ALA A 183 3.70 -30.78 -0.98
C ALA A 183 5.14 -30.61 -0.45
N GLY A 184 5.47 -29.49 0.19
CA GLY A 184 6.83 -29.16 0.61
C GLY A 184 7.80 -28.83 -0.52
N LEU A 185 7.29 -28.56 -1.71
CA LEU A 185 8.07 -28.30 -2.93
C LEU A 185 8.19 -26.81 -3.28
N LEU A 186 7.53 -25.92 -2.52
CA LEU A 186 7.61 -24.48 -2.77
C LEU A 186 9.03 -23.96 -2.45
N SER A 187 9.71 -23.46 -3.47
CA SER A 187 11.01 -22.82 -3.32
C SER A 187 10.85 -21.36 -2.83
N ALA A 188 11.63 -21.01 -1.80
CA ALA A 188 11.71 -19.64 -1.32
C ALA A 188 12.72 -18.77 -2.12
N ALA A 189 13.37 -19.33 -3.14
CA ALA A 189 14.30 -18.58 -3.98
C ALA A 189 13.58 -17.46 -4.71
N LYS A 190 14.12 -16.24 -4.60
CA LYS A 190 13.58 -15.05 -5.27
C LYS A 190 14.42 -14.76 -6.52
N GLY A 191 13.74 -14.41 -7.59
CA GLY A 191 14.37 -14.09 -8.85
C GLY A 191 14.16 -15.19 -9.90
N GLY A 192 14.34 -14.82 -11.16
CA GLY A 192 14.36 -15.72 -12.30
C GLY A 192 15.79 -15.93 -12.82
N PRO A 193 15.96 -16.77 -13.85
CA PRO A 193 17.24 -16.94 -14.52
C PRO A 193 17.72 -15.67 -15.18
#